data_1a482b7cd1b966366d30af9b8d2ecbc6
#
_entry.id   1a482b7cd1b966366d30af9b8d2ecbc6
#
_cell.length_a   1.000
_cell.length_b   1.000
_cell.length_c   1.000
_cell.angle_alpha   90.00
_cell.angle_beta   90.00
_cell.angle_gamma   90.00
#
_symmetry.space_group_name_H-M   'P 1'
#
loop_
_entity.id
_entity.type
_entity.pdbx_description
1 polymer ?
#
loop_
_entity_poly.entity_id
_entity_poly.type
_entity_poly.pdbx_seq_one_letter_code
_entity_poly.pdbx_strand_id
1 'polypeptide(L)'
;YEQLQKLNLAIYTPSSFIPASALHKYVDVDDDMGHRLTLAGREMGIRRLMGINMLKRLESSVNSFRLTLQRIEKVIAATVERIDRRESELIVEEAIVHDWDIDDQDNDMFIGTKKNKILLDDMDYVSWRKYLSEDLETLRLILFMLADITPEHDSKLQQLMADLDNKFRNPINE
;
A
#
# COMPACT_ATOMS: atom_id res chain seq x y z
N TYR A 1 -9.07 3.46 -14.69
CA TYR A 1 -9.44 2.25 -13.96
C TYR A 1 -8.64 1.03 -14.43
N GLU A 2 -8.53 0.82 -15.73
CA GLU A 2 -7.81 -0.32 -16.33
C GLU A 2 -6.35 -0.44 -15.85
N GLN A 3 -5.64 0.68 -15.66
CA GLN A 3 -4.26 0.65 -15.19
C GLN A 3 -4.15 0.17 -13.73
N LEU A 4 -5.11 0.51 -12.88
CA LEU A 4 -5.13 0.02 -11.50
C LEU A 4 -5.29 -1.50 -11.42
N GLN A 5 -6.02 -2.10 -12.35
CA GLN A 5 -6.21 -3.55 -12.42
C GLN A 5 -4.94 -4.30 -12.83
N LYS A 6 -3.97 -3.61 -13.44
CA LYS A 6 -2.68 -4.20 -13.83
C LYS A 6 -1.67 -4.26 -12.68
N LEU A 7 -1.93 -3.56 -11.57
CA LEU A 7 -1.05 -3.59 -10.42
C LEU A 7 -1.08 -4.96 -9.74
N ASN A 8 0.07 -5.60 -9.68
CA ASN A 8 0.26 -6.84 -8.94
C ASN A 8 0.31 -6.60 -7.44
N LEU A 9 0.77 -5.42 -7.02
CA LEU A 9 1.03 -5.07 -5.63
C LEU A 9 1.94 -6.10 -4.95
N ALA A 10 2.98 -6.53 -5.69
CA ALA A 10 3.90 -7.59 -5.28
C ALA A 10 4.69 -7.24 -4.00
N ILE A 11 4.76 -5.96 -3.67
CA ILE A 11 5.38 -5.47 -2.42
C ILE A 11 4.66 -6.02 -1.18
N TYR A 12 3.37 -6.32 -1.26
CA TYR A 12 2.55 -6.82 -0.16
C TYR A 12 2.50 -8.36 -0.08
N THR A 13 3.10 -9.06 -1.04
CA THR A 13 3.07 -10.53 -1.10
C THR A 13 4.45 -11.14 -1.30
N PRO A 14 5.48 -10.75 -0.54
CA PRO A 14 6.84 -11.26 -0.69
C PRO A 14 6.92 -12.77 -0.44
N SER A 15 6.11 -13.34 0.45
CA SER A 15 6.10 -14.78 0.71
C SER A 15 5.73 -15.64 -0.51
N SER A 16 5.01 -15.06 -1.48
CA SER A 16 4.69 -15.73 -2.74
C SER A 16 5.91 -16.06 -3.59
N PHE A 17 7.04 -15.43 -3.30
CA PHE A 17 8.32 -15.64 -3.97
C PHE A 17 9.30 -16.47 -3.14
N ILE A 18 8.87 -17.02 -1.98
CA ILE A 18 9.67 -17.94 -1.17
C ILE A 18 9.35 -19.37 -1.62
N PRO A 19 10.34 -20.15 -2.06
CA PRO A 19 10.11 -21.54 -2.42
C PRO A 19 9.64 -22.36 -1.21
N ALA A 20 8.84 -23.39 -1.46
CA ALA A 20 8.28 -24.24 -0.40
C ALA A 20 9.34 -24.83 0.54
N SER A 21 10.55 -25.05 0.04
CA SER A 21 11.70 -25.56 0.81
C SER A 21 12.19 -24.58 1.87
N ALA A 22 12.02 -23.27 1.67
CA ALA A 22 12.44 -22.22 2.60
C ALA A 22 11.28 -21.65 3.42
N LEU A 23 10.04 -21.85 2.97
CA LEU A 23 8.84 -21.27 3.59
C LEU A 23 8.67 -21.66 5.07
N HIS A 24 9.12 -22.87 5.46
CA HIS A 24 9.05 -23.33 6.85
C HIS A 24 9.81 -22.44 7.85
N LYS A 25 10.78 -21.65 7.39
CA LYS A 25 11.53 -20.69 8.23
C LYS A 25 10.69 -19.48 8.63
N TYR A 26 9.61 -19.22 7.88
CA TYR A 26 8.74 -18.06 8.00
C TYR A 26 7.32 -18.43 8.42
N VAL A 27 7.17 -19.62 9.05
CA VAL A 27 5.87 -20.06 9.59
C VAL A 27 5.50 -19.16 10.76
N ASP A 28 4.27 -18.67 10.73
CA ASP A 28 3.74 -17.81 11.76
C ASP A 28 3.75 -18.45 13.15
N VAL A 29 4.14 -17.66 14.11
CA VAL A 29 3.88 -17.93 15.52
C VAL A 29 2.38 -17.71 15.74
N ASP A 30 1.71 -18.68 16.39
CA ASP A 30 0.31 -18.61 16.77
C ASP A 30 0.00 -17.22 17.35
N ASP A 31 -1.09 -16.59 16.88
CA ASP A 31 -1.63 -15.46 17.62
C ASP A 31 -2.26 -15.96 18.92
N ASP A 32 -2.37 -15.09 19.93
CA ASP A 32 -2.90 -15.42 21.26
C ASP A 32 -4.37 -15.92 21.20
N MET A 33 -5.03 -15.91 20.05
CA MET A 33 -6.41 -16.34 19.83
C MET A 33 -6.53 -17.70 19.11
N GLY A 34 -5.43 -18.38 18.78
CA GLY A 34 -5.47 -19.71 18.17
C GLY A 34 -5.92 -19.73 16.71
N HIS A 35 -5.99 -18.59 16.03
CA HIS A 35 -6.29 -18.52 14.60
C HIS A 35 -4.98 -18.59 13.81
N ARG A 36 -4.76 -19.69 13.09
CA ARG A 36 -3.61 -19.86 12.19
C ARG A 36 -3.86 -19.10 10.89
N LEU A 37 -3.60 -17.81 10.86
CA LEU A 37 -3.42 -17.10 9.60
C LEU A 37 -2.00 -17.38 9.11
N THR A 38 -1.87 -18.06 7.99
CA THR A 38 -0.56 -18.24 7.35
C THR A 38 -0.03 -16.89 6.90
N LEU A 39 1.31 -16.73 6.88
CA LEU A 39 1.96 -15.53 6.35
C LEU A 39 1.37 -15.13 4.98
N ALA A 40 1.26 -16.08 4.06
CA ALA A 40 0.67 -15.87 2.74
C ALA A 40 -0.79 -15.41 2.80
N GLY A 41 -1.58 -15.96 3.71
CA GLY A 41 -3.00 -15.54 3.88
C GLY A 41 -3.13 -14.10 4.38
N ARG A 42 -2.25 -13.69 5.31
CA ARG A 42 -2.17 -12.32 5.81
C ARG A 42 -1.77 -11.35 4.70
N GLU A 43 -0.71 -11.66 3.97
CA GLU A 43 -0.22 -10.84 2.84
C GLU A 43 -1.29 -10.68 1.75
N MET A 44 -2.00 -11.75 1.40
CA MET A 44 -3.11 -11.68 0.45
C MET A 44 -4.25 -10.79 0.94
N GLY A 45 -4.55 -10.85 2.25
CA GLY A 45 -5.52 -9.97 2.90
C GLY A 45 -5.11 -8.49 2.78
N ILE A 46 -3.87 -8.19 3.13
CA ILE A 46 -3.29 -6.83 3.02
C ILE A 46 -3.33 -6.35 1.57
N ARG A 47 -2.87 -7.14 0.62
CA ARG A 47 -2.91 -6.80 -0.81
C ARG A 47 -4.33 -6.43 -1.27
N ARG A 48 -5.33 -7.25 -0.88
CA ARG A 48 -6.73 -6.98 -1.23
C ARG A 48 -7.25 -5.69 -0.60
N LEU A 49 -6.94 -5.48 0.67
CA LEU A 49 -7.32 -4.27 1.39
C LEU A 49 -6.71 -3.03 0.76
N MET A 50 -5.44 -3.10 0.37
CA MET A 50 -4.75 -2.00 -0.31
C MET A 50 -5.42 -1.63 -1.63
N GLY A 51 -5.84 -2.62 -2.43
CA GLY A 51 -6.62 -2.38 -3.65
C GLY A 51 -7.93 -1.66 -3.38
N ILE A 52 -8.67 -2.09 -2.35
CA ILE A 52 -9.94 -1.46 -1.95
C ILE A 52 -9.69 -0.02 -1.46
N ASN A 53 -8.67 0.19 -0.63
CA ASN A 53 -8.35 1.52 -0.10
C ASN A 53 -7.95 2.50 -1.20
N MET A 54 -7.19 2.06 -2.19
CA MET A 54 -6.86 2.89 -3.34
C MET A 54 -8.12 3.34 -4.09
N LEU A 55 -9.08 2.45 -4.30
CA LEU A 55 -10.35 2.79 -4.95
C LEU A 55 -11.17 3.78 -4.12
N LYS A 56 -11.32 3.54 -2.81
CA LYS A 56 -12.00 4.46 -1.89
C LYS A 56 -11.36 5.86 -1.89
N ARG A 57 -10.03 5.92 -1.92
CA ARG A 57 -9.32 7.21 -1.99
C ARG A 57 -9.53 7.93 -3.30
N LEU A 58 -9.51 7.19 -4.42
CA LEU A 58 -9.81 7.75 -5.74
C LEU A 58 -11.24 8.34 -5.79
N GLU A 59 -12.21 7.66 -5.16
CA GLU A 59 -13.59 8.14 -5.07
C GLU A 59 -13.73 9.36 -4.14
N SER A 60 -12.89 9.44 -3.12
CA SER A 60 -12.93 10.52 -2.12
C SER A 60 -12.22 11.78 -2.61
N SER A 61 -10.95 11.64 -3.00
CA SER A 61 -10.11 12.76 -3.44
C SER A 61 -8.97 12.27 -4.33
N VAL A 62 -8.84 12.89 -5.49
CA VAL A 62 -7.72 12.60 -6.42
C VAL A 62 -6.37 12.91 -5.78
N ASN A 63 -6.30 13.94 -4.94
CA ASN A 63 -5.06 14.29 -4.24
C ASN A 63 -4.67 13.23 -3.22
N SER A 64 -5.60 12.76 -2.39
CA SER A 64 -5.34 11.66 -1.44
C SER A 64 -4.90 10.39 -2.16
N PHE A 65 -5.53 10.06 -3.28
CA PHE A 65 -5.16 8.94 -4.12
C PHE A 65 -3.73 9.10 -4.68
N ARG A 66 -3.39 10.29 -5.20
CA ARG A 66 -2.04 10.61 -5.71
C ARG A 66 -0.97 10.43 -4.63
N LEU A 67 -1.20 10.97 -3.43
CA LEU A 67 -0.27 10.82 -2.30
C LEU A 67 -0.04 9.36 -1.94
N THR A 68 -1.09 8.57 -1.96
CA THR A 68 -1.02 7.13 -1.72
C THR A 68 -0.16 6.41 -2.75
N LEU A 69 -0.39 6.67 -4.04
CA LEU A 69 0.42 6.08 -5.12
C LEU A 69 1.89 6.48 -5.01
N GLN A 70 2.18 7.75 -4.69
CA GLN A 70 3.55 8.23 -4.48
C GLN A 70 4.26 7.53 -3.33
N ARG A 71 3.55 7.24 -2.22
CA ARG A 71 4.12 6.48 -1.10
C ARG A 71 4.44 5.05 -1.51
N ILE A 72 3.51 4.36 -2.18
CA ILE A 72 3.74 3.00 -2.67
C ILE A 72 4.91 2.99 -3.68
N GLU A 73 4.95 3.94 -4.60
CA GLU A 73 6.03 4.09 -5.59
C GLU A 73 7.40 4.20 -4.89
N LYS A 74 7.52 5.06 -3.89
CA LYS A 74 8.77 5.24 -3.13
C LYS A 74 9.22 3.97 -2.44
N VAL A 75 8.28 3.23 -1.83
CA VAL A 75 8.61 1.98 -1.14
C VAL A 75 9.07 0.91 -2.12
N ILE A 76 8.38 0.76 -3.26
CA ILE A 76 8.77 -0.20 -4.28
C ILE A 76 10.14 0.17 -4.85
N ALA A 77 10.37 1.46 -5.18
CA ALA A 77 11.65 1.93 -5.71
C ALA A 77 12.81 1.64 -4.74
N ALA A 78 12.63 1.94 -3.45
CA ALA A 78 13.63 1.64 -2.42
C ALA A 78 13.88 0.14 -2.28
N THR A 79 12.83 -0.69 -2.38
CA THR A 79 12.97 -2.14 -2.30
C THR A 79 13.73 -2.70 -3.50
N VAL A 80 13.43 -2.24 -4.71
CA VAL A 80 14.17 -2.63 -5.93
C VAL A 80 15.64 -2.26 -5.81
N GLU A 81 15.96 -1.05 -5.31
CA GLU A 81 17.33 -0.60 -5.09
C GLU A 81 18.08 -1.48 -4.08
N ARG A 82 17.42 -1.90 -3.00
CA ARG A 82 18.00 -2.83 -2.00
C ARG A 82 18.27 -4.21 -2.59
N ILE A 83 17.36 -4.73 -3.42
CA ILE A 83 17.57 -5.97 -4.14
C ILE A 83 18.78 -5.84 -5.07
N ASP A 84 18.91 -4.73 -5.79
CA ASP A 84 20.01 -4.48 -6.72
C ASP A 84 21.38 -4.36 -6.01
N ARG A 85 21.38 -3.84 -4.78
CA ARG A 85 22.55 -3.81 -3.90
C ARG A 85 22.85 -5.15 -3.23
N ARG A 86 22.00 -6.17 -3.41
CA ARG A 86 22.08 -7.49 -2.76
C ARG A 86 22.21 -7.37 -1.23
N GLU A 87 21.39 -6.53 -0.63
CA GLU A 87 21.26 -6.49 0.82
C GLU A 87 20.69 -7.83 1.32
N SER A 88 21.45 -8.54 2.16
CA SER A 88 21.13 -9.92 2.58
C SER A 88 19.83 -10.01 3.38
N GLU A 89 19.45 -8.96 4.09
CA GLU A 89 18.21 -8.90 4.87
C GLU A 89 17.27 -7.83 4.31
N LEU A 90 16.14 -8.25 3.75
CA LEU A 90 15.03 -7.37 3.44
C LEU A 90 14.08 -7.35 4.64
N ILE A 91 13.99 -6.19 5.28
CA ILE A 91 12.93 -5.91 6.24
C ILE A 91 11.75 -5.46 5.38
N VAL A 92 10.80 -6.34 5.17
CA VAL A 92 9.49 -5.93 4.65
C VAL A 92 8.78 -5.24 5.82
N GLU A 93 8.86 -3.92 5.84
CA GLU A 93 8.19 -3.17 6.89
C GLU A 93 6.69 -3.26 6.67
N GLU A 94 5.97 -3.83 7.61
CA GLU A 94 4.52 -3.61 7.79
C GLU A 94 4.21 -2.12 8.01
N ALA A 95 5.24 -1.28 8.19
CA ALA A 95 5.15 0.17 8.35
C ALA A 95 4.43 0.91 7.22
N ILE A 96 4.24 0.26 6.06
CA ILE A 96 3.43 0.82 4.97
C ILE A 96 1.97 0.95 5.38
N VAL A 97 1.50 0.12 6.31
CA VAL A 97 0.12 0.13 6.79
C VAL A 97 -0.08 1.18 7.89
N HIS A 98 0.96 1.46 8.67
CA HIS A 98 0.87 2.33 9.85
C HIS A 98 0.74 3.83 9.54
N ASP A 99 1.07 4.26 8.30
CA ASP A 99 1.03 5.69 7.92
C ASP A 99 -0.26 6.05 7.15
N TRP A 100 -1.26 5.14 7.16
CA TRP A 100 -2.39 5.22 6.22
C TRP A 100 -3.63 5.90 6.76
N ASP A 101 -3.76 6.26 7.96
CA ASP A 101 -4.71 7.19 8.56
C ASP A 101 -4.87 6.90 10.05
N ILE A 102 -4.40 7.83 10.84
CA ILE A 102 -4.65 7.88 12.29
C ILE A 102 -6.15 8.13 12.57
N ASP A 103 -6.92 8.51 11.56
CA ASP A 103 -8.33 8.90 11.68
C ASP A 103 -9.34 7.82 11.24
N ASP A 104 -8.89 6.69 10.67
CA ASP A 104 -9.82 5.64 10.27
C ASP A 104 -10.00 4.64 11.43
N GLN A 105 -11.21 4.57 11.96
CA GLN A 105 -11.63 3.67 13.06
C GLN A 105 -11.46 2.17 12.73
N ASP A 106 -11.06 1.83 11.50
CA ASP A 106 -10.71 0.48 11.05
C ASP A 106 -9.29 0.03 11.47
N ASN A 107 -8.54 0.85 12.22
CA ASN A 107 -7.20 0.54 12.72
C ASN A 107 -7.15 -0.65 13.69
N ASP A 108 -8.28 -1.05 14.25
CA ASP A 108 -8.36 -2.19 15.17
C ASP A 108 -8.17 -3.56 14.47
N MET A 109 -8.16 -3.60 13.14
CA MET A 109 -7.91 -4.84 12.37
C MET A 109 -6.42 -5.13 12.12
N PHE A 110 -5.52 -4.22 12.49
CA PHE A 110 -4.07 -4.36 12.28
C PHE A 110 -3.33 -4.52 13.61
N ILE A 111 -3.70 -5.54 14.37
CA ILE A 111 -2.98 -5.93 15.58
C ILE A 111 -1.76 -6.76 15.16
N GLY A 112 -0.57 -6.18 15.22
CA GLY A 112 0.67 -6.93 15.14
C GLY A 112 1.77 -6.29 14.29
N THR A 113 2.55 -5.44 14.89
CA THR A 113 3.81 -4.88 14.35
C THR A 113 4.94 -5.93 14.40
N LYS A 114 4.77 -7.11 13.81
CA LYS A 114 5.88 -8.04 13.60
C LYS A 114 6.55 -7.70 12.28
N LYS A 115 7.74 -7.10 12.36
CA LYS A 115 8.66 -6.95 11.23
C LYS A 115 9.13 -8.35 10.82
N ASN A 116 8.53 -8.90 9.78
CA ASN A 116 9.00 -10.15 9.21
C ASN A 116 10.26 -9.85 8.38
N LYS A 117 11.40 -10.29 8.89
CA LYS A 117 12.65 -10.24 8.14
C LYS A 117 12.68 -11.43 7.19
N ILE A 118 12.72 -11.16 5.90
CA ILE A 118 12.89 -12.18 4.87
C ILE A 118 14.31 -12.05 4.33
N LEU A 119 15.03 -13.18 4.32
CA LEU A 119 16.37 -13.24 3.72
C LEU A 119 16.23 -13.29 2.20
N LEU A 120 16.98 -12.44 1.51
CA LEU A 120 16.97 -12.41 0.05
C LEU A 120 17.38 -13.75 -0.57
N ASP A 121 18.31 -14.47 0.09
CA ASP A 121 18.79 -15.77 -0.35
C ASP A 121 17.73 -16.89 -0.24
N ASP A 122 16.69 -16.69 0.57
CA ASP A 122 15.61 -17.65 0.75
C ASP A 122 14.46 -17.46 -0.25
N MET A 123 14.54 -16.49 -1.15
CA MET A 123 13.44 -16.17 -2.08
C MET A 123 13.90 -16.08 -3.54
N ASP A 124 12.96 -16.26 -4.47
CA ASP A 124 13.15 -15.91 -5.87
C ASP A 124 13.08 -14.40 -6.06
N TYR A 125 14.13 -13.73 -5.63
CA TYR A 125 14.23 -12.26 -5.69
C TYR A 125 14.27 -11.75 -7.14
N VAL A 126 14.66 -12.58 -8.10
CA VAL A 126 14.71 -12.19 -9.53
C VAL A 126 13.28 -12.00 -10.05
N SER A 127 12.41 -12.98 -9.81
CA SER A 127 11.00 -12.86 -10.16
C SER A 127 10.32 -11.76 -9.38
N TRP A 128 10.57 -11.66 -8.07
CA TRP A 128 9.99 -10.60 -7.25
C TRP A 128 10.37 -9.21 -7.74
N ARG A 129 11.65 -8.97 -8.02
CA ARG A 129 12.16 -7.72 -8.60
C ARG A 129 11.47 -7.37 -9.92
N LYS A 130 11.23 -8.37 -10.77
CA LYS A 130 10.51 -8.16 -12.04
C LYS A 130 9.10 -7.65 -11.80
N TYR A 131 8.32 -8.30 -10.93
CA TYR A 131 6.96 -7.85 -10.59
C TYR A 131 6.94 -6.48 -9.92
N LEU A 132 7.90 -6.20 -9.04
CA LEU A 132 8.06 -4.85 -8.45
C LEU A 132 8.35 -3.79 -9.52
N SER A 133 9.17 -4.10 -10.52
CA SER A 133 9.46 -3.17 -11.61
C SER A 133 8.25 -2.92 -12.50
N GLU A 134 7.45 -3.95 -12.79
CA GLU A 134 6.18 -3.82 -13.53
C GLU A 134 5.17 -2.95 -12.75
N ASP A 135 5.05 -3.17 -11.44
CA ASP A 135 4.21 -2.32 -10.57
C ASP A 135 4.70 -0.87 -10.57
N LEU A 136 6.03 -0.66 -10.51
CA LEU A 136 6.63 0.67 -10.50
C LEU A 136 6.34 1.45 -11.80
N GLU A 137 6.48 0.80 -12.96
CA GLU A 137 6.15 1.39 -14.25
C GLU A 137 4.66 1.76 -14.33
N THR A 138 3.78 0.87 -13.86
CA THR A 138 2.34 1.12 -13.84
C THR A 138 1.96 2.27 -12.91
N LEU A 139 2.55 2.33 -11.71
CA LEU A 139 2.33 3.44 -10.76
C LEU A 139 2.79 4.78 -11.35
N ARG A 140 3.96 4.82 -11.96
CA ARG A 140 4.48 6.03 -12.61
C ARG A 140 3.61 6.50 -13.76
N LEU A 141 3.08 5.56 -14.56
CA LEU A 141 2.12 5.88 -15.62
C LEU A 141 0.84 6.51 -15.03
N ILE A 142 0.28 5.92 -13.97
CA ILE A 142 -0.92 6.46 -13.31
C ILE A 142 -0.62 7.85 -12.73
N LEU A 143 0.50 8.02 -12.04
CA LEU A 143 0.91 9.32 -11.49
C LEU A 143 1.09 10.38 -12.58
N PHE A 144 1.66 10.00 -13.72
CA PHE A 144 1.77 10.89 -14.88
C PHE A 144 0.40 11.29 -15.41
N MET A 145 -0.55 10.35 -15.54
CA MET A 145 -1.92 10.64 -15.98
C MET A 145 -2.67 11.56 -15.00
N LEU A 146 -2.30 11.54 -13.71
CA LEU A 146 -2.91 12.37 -12.68
C LEU A 146 -2.22 13.74 -12.54
N ALA A 147 -1.09 13.98 -13.22
CA ALA A 147 -0.30 15.20 -13.04
C ALA A 147 -1.09 16.47 -13.39
N ASP A 148 -1.93 16.38 -14.43
CA ASP A 148 -2.73 17.53 -14.91
C ASP A 148 -4.03 17.77 -14.12
N ILE A 149 -4.35 16.87 -13.16
CA ILE A 149 -5.53 17.05 -12.32
C ILE A 149 -5.16 17.93 -11.14
N THR A 150 -5.58 19.20 -11.22
CA THR A 150 -5.37 20.21 -10.16
C THR A 150 -6.54 20.24 -9.18
N PRO A 151 -6.40 20.92 -8.02
CA PRO A 151 -7.50 21.10 -7.07
C PRO A 151 -8.76 21.72 -7.68
N GLU A 152 -8.62 22.55 -8.73
CA GLU A 152 -9.75 23.17 -9.44
C GLU A 152 -10.60 22.13 -10.18
N HIS A 153 -10.04 20.99 -10.54
CA HIS A 153 -10.73 19.87 -11.17
C HIS A 153 -11.39 18.92 -10.15
N ASP A 154 -11.11 19.09 -8.84
CA ASP A 154 -11.72 18.27 -7.78
C ASP A 154 -13.05 18.91 -7.35
N SER A 155 -14.15 18.46 -7.97
CA SER A 155 -15.49 18.99 -7.70
C SER A 155 -15.92 18.83 -6.24
N LYS A 156 -15.49 17.76 -5.54
CA LYS A 156 -15.80 17.55 -4.13
C LYS A 156 -15.07 18.56 -3.24
N LEU A 157 -13.80 18.82 -3.55
CA LEU A 157 -13.02 19.84 -2.85
C LEU A 157 -13.62 21.24 -3.07
N GLN A 158 -14.00 21.56 -4.30
CA GLN A 158 -14.64 22.84 -4.61
C GLN A 158 -15.97 23.01 -3.87
N GLN A 159 -16.79 21.96 -3.83
CA GLN A 159 -18.05 21.99 -3.07
C GLN A 159 -17.79 22.18 -1.57
N LEU A 160 -16.82 21.44 -0.99
CA LEU A 160 -16.47 21.60 0.42
C LEU A 160 -15.99 23.01 0.74
N MET A 161 -15.15 23.61 -0.11
CA MET A 161 -14.69 24.98 0.07
C MET A 161 -15.84 25.98 0.02
N ALA A 162 -16.78 25.81 -0.92
CA ALA A 162 -17.96 26.65 -1.02
C ALA A 162 -18.88 26.53 0.22
N ASP A 163 -19.06 25.30 0.73
CA ASP A 163 -19.87 25.05 1.92
C ASP A 163 -19.23 25.65 3.18
N LEU A 164 -17.90 25.55 3.31
CA LEU A 164 -17.15 26.19 4.40
C LEU A 164 -17.25 27.72 4.33
N ASP A 165 -17.04 28.33 3.17
CA ASP A 165 -17.18 29.78 2.96
C ASP A 165 -18.59 30.26 3.33
N ASN A 166 -19.61 29.48 2.94
CA ASN A 166 -21.00 29.80 3.29
C ASN A 166 -21.23 29.75 4.81
N LYS A 167 -20.69 28.74 5.50
CA LYS A 167 -20.78 28.61 6.96
C LYS A 167 -20.04 29.73 7.68
N PHE A 168 -18.88 30.15 7.18
CA PHE A 168 -18.14 31.27 7.75
C PHE A 168 -18.88 32.59 7.58
N ARG A 169 -19.57 32.81 6.45
CA ARG A 169 -20.37 34.04 6.21
C ARG A 169 -21.70 34.04 6.93
N ASN A 170 -22.28 32.86 7.14
CA ASN A 170 -23.58 32.66 7.78
C ASN A 170 -23.47 31.63 8.91
N PRO A 171 -22.86 31.98 10.05
CA PRO A 171 -22.75 31.04 11.17
C PRO A 171 -24.14 30.68 11.71
N ILE A 172 -24.40 29.38 11.90
CA ILE A 172 -25.69 28.85 12.39
C ILE A 172 -25.82 29.01 13.90
N ASN A 173 -24.69 29.21 14.62
CA ASN A 173 -24.65 29.39 16.07
C ASN A 173 -24.11 30.80 16.38
N GLU A 174 -24.95 31.61 17.03
CA GLU A 174 -24.54 32.78 17.78
C GLU A 174 -23.93 32.40 19.13
#